data_ae561004d982c896fa503fc4238b7290
#
_entry.id   ae561004d982c896fa503fc4238b7290
#
_cell.length_a   1.000
_cell.length_b   1.000
_cell.length_c   1.000
_cell.angle_alpha   90.00
_cell.angle_beta   90.00
_cell.angle_gamma   90.00
#
_symmetry.space_group_name_H-M   'P 1'
#
loop_
_entity.id
_entity.type
_entity.pdbx_description
1 polymer ?
#
loop_
_entity_poly.entity_id
_entity_poly.type
_entity_poly.pdbx_seq_one_letter_code
_entity_poly.pdbx_strand_id
1 'polypeptide(L)'
;KNKALEISKHGYIGFCLDNYGEGYEPISLEEKQNTMTPLKEDRGKLLNRLLAGVEKAKSIDIVDIENIATLGFCFGGLCALDIARSGIDIKAAVSFHGLLDAPNLSKNKIKAKILIAHGWNDPMATPNDVLSLSKELTEDGCDWQLHAYGQTTHAFMVPGADSGDGVLKHSMINEKRAWHSALELIKSSFNEK
;
A
#
# COMPACT_ATOMS: atom_id res chain seq x y z
N LYS A 1 2.41 -9.86 -8.58
CA LYS A 1 1.62 -10.82 -9.42
C LYS A 1 0.85 -11.82 -8.55
N ASN A 2 1.49 -12.56 -7.61
CA ASN A 2 0.80 -13.59 -6.81
C ASN A 2 -0.37 -13.02 -5.98
N LYS A 3 -0.22 -11.86 -5.37
CA LYS A 3 -1.29 -11.21 -4.59
C LYS A 3 -2.47 -10.73 -5.46
N ALA A 4 -2.22 -10.34 -6.71
CA ALA A 4 -3.29 -10.04 -7.66
C ALA A 4 -4.09 -11.31 -8.03
N LEU A 5 -3.41 -12.45 -8.22
CA LEU A 5 -4.07 -13.75 -8.40
C LEU A 5 -4.82 -14.21 -7.15
N GLU A 6 -4.33 -13.85 -5.96
CA GLU A 6 -5.02 -14.17 -4.71
C GLU A 6 -6.32 -13.35 -4.56
N ILE A 7 -6.28 -12.06 -4.87
CA ILE A 7 -7.46 -11.18 -4.89
C ILE A 7 -8.52 -11.69 -5.88
N SER A 8 -8.12 -12.19 -7.05
CA SER A 8 -9.08 -12.68 -8.05
C SER A 8 -9.89 -13.88 -7.57
N LYS A 9 -9.37 -14.68 -6.65
CA LYS A 9 -10.11 -15.79 -6.02
C LYS A 9 -11.28 -15.33 -5.14
N HIS A 10 -11.29 -14.04 -4.78
CA HIS A 10 -12.35 -13.42 -3.97
C HIS A 10 -13.37 -12.65 -4.83
N GLY A 11 -13.34 -12.81 -6.17
CA GLY A 11 -14.28 -12.19 -7.09
C GLY A 11 -13.89 -10.78 -7.52
N TYR A 12 -12.67 -10.33 -7.27
CA TYR A 12 -12.14 -9.02 -7.66
C TYR A 12 -11.22 -9.15 -8.88
N ILE A 13 -11.04 -8.04 -9.60
CA ILE A 13 -10.02 -7.93 -10.63
C ILE A 13 -8.72 -7.45 -9.99
N GLY A 14 -7.67 -8.27 -10.05
CA GLY A 14 -6.35 -7.93 -9.56
C GLY A 14 -5.49 -7.27 -10.63
N PHE A 15 -5.32 -5.96 -10.59
CA PHE A 15 -4.46 -5.20 -11.49
C PHE A 15 -3.10 -4.92 -10.84
N CYS A 16 -2.00 -5.33 -11.50
CA CYS A 16 -0.63 -5.04 -11.02
C CYS A 16 -0.14 -3.75 -11.67
N LEU A 17 -0.01 -2.69 -10.86
CA LEU A 17 0.55 -1.43 -11.31
C LEU A 17 2.07 -1.52 -11.38
N ASP A 18 2.65 -1.14 -12.52
CA ASP A 18 4.09 -1.05 -12.74
C ASP A 18 4.58 0.36 -12.42
N ASN A 19 5.17 0.53 -11.23
CA ASN A 19 5.69 1.82 -10.78
C ASN A 19 7.01 2.20 -11.46
N TYR A 20 7.76 1.21 -11.96
CA TYR A 20 9.08 1.42 -12.52
C TYR A 20 9.05 1.67 -14.03
N GLY A 21 8.11 1.06 -14.71
CA GLY A 21 7.89 1.18 -16.15
C GLY A 21 8.56 0.06 -16.96
N GLU A 22 8.02 -0.15 -18.16
CA GLU A 22 8.54 -1.10 -19.16
C GLU A 22 8.69 -2.55 -18.67
N GLY A 23 7.96 -2.93 -17.59
CA GLY A 23 8.04 -4.27 -17.01
C GLY A 23 9.36 -4.54 -16.28
N TYR A 24 10.12 -3.51 -15.93
CA TYR A 24 11.38 -3.66 -15.21
C TYR A 24 11.16 -4.21 -13.82
N GLU A 25 11.79 -5.35 -13.52
CA GLU A 25 11.74 -6.02 -12.22
C GLU A 25 13.15 -6.08 -11.60
N PRO A 26 13.50 -5.16 -10.66
CA PRO A 26 14.81 -5.16 -10.02
C PRO A 26 14.99 -6.43 -9.17
N ILE A 27 16.11 -7.11 -9.33
CA ILE A 27 16.40 -8.41 -8.69
C ILE A 27 17.17 -8.19 -7.39
N SER A 28 18.31 -7.50 -7.47
CA SER A 28 19.16 -7.25 -6.31
C SER A 28 18.62 -6.17 -5.38
N LEU A 29 19.08 -6.14 -4.14
CA LEU A 29 18.74 -5.08 -3.20
C LEU A 29 19.20 -3.70 -3.70
N GLU A 30 20.39 -3.63 -4.27
CA GLU A 30 20.95 -2.42 -4.85
C GLU A 30 20.09 -1.90 -6.01
N GLU A 31 19.71 -2.77 -6.95
CA GLU A 31 18.81 -2.40 -8.05
C GLU A 31 17.45 -1.88 -7.53
N LYS A 32 16.89 -2.54 -6.51
CA LYS A 32 15.64 -2.10 -5.86
C LYS A 32 15.79 -0.70 -5.27
N GLN A 33 16.88 -0.44 -4.56
CA GLN A 33 17.15 0.87 -3.98
C GLN A 33 17.38 1.93 -5.07
N ASN A 34 18.21 1.65 -6.07
CA ASN A 34 18.51 2.57 -7.16
C ASN A 34 17.27 2.92 -7.99
N THR A 35 16.32 2.01 -8.10
CA THR A 35 15.07 2.23 -8.85
C THR A 35 14.01 2.96 -8.00
N MET A 36 13.93 2.62 -6.72
CA MET A 36 12.96 3.20 -5.78
C MET A 36 13.32 4.63 -5.38
N THR A 37 14.59 4.88 -5.06
CA THR A 37 15.06 6.15 -4.47
C THR A 37 14.67 7.37 -5.30
N PRO A 38 14.90 7.44 -6.63
CA PRO A 38 14.52 8.59 -7.43
C PRO A 38 13.00 8.87 -7.43
N LEU A 39 12.18 7.82 -7.30
CA LEU A 39 10.73 7.97 -7.22
C LEU A 39 10.27 8.39 -5.82
N LYS A 40 10.98 7.94 -4.78
CA LYS A 40 10.72 8.37 -3.41
C LYS A 40 11.11 9.82 -3.18
N GLU A 41 12.17 10.30 -3.81
CA GLU A 41 12.63 11.69 -3.76
C GLU A 41 11.75 12.63 -4.59
N ASP A 42 11.24 12.18 -5.74
CA ASP A 42 10.29 12.93 -6.59
C ASP A 42 8.88 12.31 -6.48
N ARG A 43 8.20 12.63 -5.38
CA ARG A 43 6.83 12.14 -5.11
C ARG A 43 5.80 12.67 -6.10
N GLY A 44 6.05 13.80 -6.73
CA GLY A 44 5.20 14.33 -7.82
C GLY A 44 5.27 13.44 -9.06
N LYS A 45 6.47 13.08 -9.49
CA LYS A 45 6.66 12.12 -10.58
C LYS A 45 6.09 10.74 -10.25
N LEU A 46 6.30 10.27 -9.01
CA LEU A 46 5.71 9.01 -8.55
C LEU A 46 4.19 9.07 -8.64
N LEU A 47 3.57 10.09 -8.07
CA LEU A 47 2.11 10.23 -8.05
C LEU A 47 1.52 10.26 -9.46
N ASN A 48 2.13 10.98 -10.39
CA ASN A 48 1.68 11.00 -11.78
C ASN A 48 1.67 9.60 -12.41
N ARG A 49 2.69 8.78 -12.16
CA ARG A 49 2.73 7.38 -12.63
C ARG A 49 1.64 6.53 -11.99
N LEU A 50 1.45 6.68 -10.68
CA LEU A 50 0.44 5.95 -9.92
C LEU A 50 -0.97 6.25 -10.43
N LEU A 51 -1.30 7.53 -10.63
CA LEU A 51 -2.59 7.96 -11.14
C LEU A 51 -2.82 7.49 -12.58
N ALA A 52 -1.80 7.57 -13.44
CA ALA A 52 -1.88 7.01 -14.80
C ALA A 52 -2.17 5.49 -14.78
N GLY A 53 -1.60 4.76 -13.82
CA GLY A 53 -1.88 3.34 -13.63
C GLY A 53 -3.31 3.08 -13.16
N VAL A 54 -3.85 3.90 -12.25
CA VAL A 54 -5.26 3.81 -11.83
C VAL A 54 -6.20 4.08 -12.99
N GLU A 55 -5.95 5.13 -13.78
CA GLU A 55 -6.77 5.44 -14.97
C GLU A 55 -6.67 4.33 -16.03
N LYS A 56 -5.50 3.70 -16.17
CA LYS A 56 -5.37 2.54 -17.04
C LYS A 56 -6.20 1.35 -16.55
N ALA A 57 -6.23 1.09 -15.25
CA ALA A 57 -7.09 0.06 -14.68
C ALA A 57 -8.58 0.36 -14.95
N LYS A 58 -9.01 1.60 -14.74
CA LYS A 58 -10.39 2.05 -15.02
C LYS A 58 -10.78 1.96 -16.49
N SER A 59 -9.82 2.02 -17.42
CA SER A 59 -10.07 1.91 -18.86
C SER A 59 -10.34 0.47 -19.35
N ILE A 60 -10.31 -0.52 -18.49
CA ILE A 60 -10.58 -1.92 -18.82
C ILE A 60 -12.09 -2.16 -18.70
N ASP A 61 -12.74 -2.57 -19.76
CA ASP A 61 -14.21 -2.67 -19.89
C ASP A 61 -14.91 -3.47 -18.78
N ILE A 62 -14.25 -4.47 -18.21
CA ILE A 62 -14.83 -5.31 -17.15
C ILE A 62 -14.61 -4.75 -15.74
N VAL A 63 -13.94 -3.60 -15.59
CA VAL A 63 -13.67 -2.98 -14.29
C VAL A 63 -14.86 -2.13 -13.85
N ASP A 64 -15.34 -2.37 -12.63
CA ASP A 64 -16.26 -1.47 -11.95
C ASP A 64 -15.49 -0.27 -11.42
N ILE A 65 -15.62 0.87 -12.11
CA ILE A 65 -14.90 2.11 -11.81
C ILE A 65 -15.33 2.76 -10.50
N GLU A 66 -16.50 2.42 -9.98
CA GLU A 66 -17.01 2.92 -8.69
C GLU A 66 -16.41 2.14 -7.51
N ASN A 67 -15.89 0.94 -7.74
CA ASN A 67 -15.38 0.04 -6.73
C ASN A 67 -13.89 -0.26 -6.93
N ILE A 68 -13.06 0.76 -6.73
CA ILE A 68 -11.60 0.66 -6.82
C ILE A 68 -10.99 0.66 -5.42
N ALA A 69 -10.03 -0.24 -5.20
CA ALA A 69 -9.17 -0.24 -4.01
C ALA A 69 -7.70 -0.38 -4.40
N THR A 70 -6.82 0.19 -3.61
CA THR A 70 -5.36 0.06 -3.78
C THR A 70 -4.75 -0.73 -2.63
N LEU A 71 -3.84 -1.64 -2.97
CA LEU A 71 -3.08 -2.42 -1.99
C LEU A 71 -1.59 -2.33 -2.32
N GLY A 72 -0.78 -2.08 -1.33
CA GLY A 72 0.66 -1.98 -1.54
C GLY A 72 1.49 -2.58 -0.41
N PHE A 73 2.70 -3.03 -0.76
CA PHE A 73 3.64 -3.69 0.13
C PHE A 73 4.96 -2.92 0.14
N CYS A 74 5.55 -2.66 1.30
CA CYS A 74 6.79 -1.89 1.42
C CYS A 74 6.66 -0.52 0.74
N PHE A 75 7.50 -0.21 -0.26
CA PHE A 75 7.35 0.98 -1.10
C PHE A 75 5.97 1.08 -1.76
N GLY A 76 5.39 -0.05 -2.16
CA GLY A 76 4.02 -0.09 -2.67
C GLY A 76 2.98 0.34 -1.63
N GLY A 77 3.24 0.14 -0.33
CA GLY A 77 2.38 0.63 0.74
C GLY A 77 2.35 2.16 0.81
N LEU A 78 3.51 2.80 0.65
CA LEU A 78 3.62 4.25 0.47
C LEU A 78 2.87 4.71 -0.79
N CYS A 79 3.00 3.98 -1.91
CA CYS A 79 2.29 4.29 -3.14
C CYS A 79 0.76 4.23 -2.96
N ALA A 80 0.24 3.24 -2.26
CA ALA A 80 -1.18 3.13 -1.96
C ALA A 80 -1.70 4.31 -1.13
N LEU A 81 -0.92 4.75 -0.14
CA LEU A 81 -1.22 5.94 0.66
C LEU A 81 -1.18 7.22 -0.18
N ASP A 82 -0.22 7.37 -1.10
CA ASP A 82 -0.13 8.54 -1.97
C ASP A 82 -1.29 8.63 -2.96
N ILE A 83 -1.73 7.50 -3.50
CA ILE A 83 -2.96 7.46 -4.31
C ILE A 83 -4.15 7.97 -3.48
N ALA A 84 -4.31 7.52 -2.23
CA ALA A 84 -5.38 8.00 -1.36
C ALA A 84 -5.25 9.49 -1.03
N ARG A 85 -4.03 9.96 -0.70
CA ARG A 85 -3.70 11.38 -0.42
C ARG A 85 -3.98 12.30 -1.60
N SER A 86 -3.99 11.79 -2.83
CA SER A 86 -4.33 12.57 -4.02
C SER A 86 -5.80 13.00 -4.07
N GLY A 87 -6.66 12.43 -3.23
CA GLY A 87 -8.09 12.69 -3.22
C GLY A 87 -8.88 12.06 -4.37
N ILE A 88 -8.22 11.20 -5.17
CA ILE A 88 -8.90 10.43 -6.22
C ILE A 88 -10.02 9.58 -5.62
N ASP A 89 -11.06 9.34 -6.41
CA ASP A 89 -12.20 8.54 -5.98
C ASP A 89 -11.87 7.04 -6.03
N ILE A 90 -11.44 6.52 -4.88
CA ILE A 90 -11.25 5.10 -4.59
C ILE A 90 -11.87 4.79 -3.24
N LYS A 91 -12.34 3.57 -3.04
CA LYS A 91 -13.07 3.17 -1.83
C LYS A 91 -12.16 2.79 -0.68
N ALA A 92 -11.02 2.16 -0.96
CA ALA A 92 -10.09 1.72 0.08
C ALA A 92 -8.63 1.82 -0.37
N ALA A 93 -7.73 2.04 0.60
CA ALA A 93 -6.30 1.92 0.40
C ALA A 93 -5.67 1.13 1.56
N VAL A 94 -4.88 0.13 1.23
CA VAL A 94 -4.22 -0.76 2.20
C VAL A 94 -2.72 -0.68 2.07
N SER A 95 -2.05 -0.35 3.15
CA SER A 95 -0.58 -0.35 3.27
C SER A 95 -0.12 -1.51 4.13
N PHE A 96 0.57 -2.49 3.54
CA PHE A 96 1.21 -3.59 4.26
C PHE A 96 2.69 -3.30 4.46
N HIS A 97 3.15 -3.29 5.71
CA HIS A 97 4.53 -2.93 6.09
C HIS A 97 5.10 -1.80 5.21
N GLY A 98 4.28 -0.78 4.99
CA GLY A 98 4.63 0.34 4.10
C GLY A 98 5.55 1.35 4.77
N LEU A 99 6.25 2.12 3.93
CA LEU A 99 6.83 3.38 4.36
C LEU A 99 5.67 4.38 4.55
N LEU A 100 5.75 5.21 5.58
CA LEU A 100 4.59 5.99 6.05
C LEU A 100 4.73 7.51 5.82
N ASP A 101 5.92 7.95 5.41
CA ASP A 101 6.22 9.36 5.22
C ASP A 101 5.28 10.03 4.20
N ALA A 102 4.75 11.18 4.58
CA ALA A 102 3.90 11.98 3.72
C ALA A 102 4.71 12.67 2.61
N PRO A 103 4.15 12.84 1.39
CA PRO A 103 4.79 13.62 0.35
C PRO A 103 4.73 15.11 0.67
N ASN A 104 5.74 15.86 0.19
CA ASN A 104 5.68 17.31 0.19
C ASN A 104 4.90 17.81 -1.02
N LEU A 105 3.61 17.51 -1.07
CA LEU A 105 2.67 17.86 -2.14
C LEU A 105 1.44 18.55 -1.54
N SER A 106 0.65 19.17 -2.42
CA SER A 106 -0.64 19.77 -2.00
C SER A 106 -1.55 18.71 -1.40
N LYS A 107 -2.13 19.02 -0.25
CA LYS A 107 -3.07 18.13 0.44
C LYS A 107 -4.44 18.21 -0.23
N ASN A 108 -5.00 17.04 -0.54
CA ASN A 108 -6.38 16.88 -0.94
C ASN A 108 -7.11 16.05 0.10
N LYS A 109 -8.44 16.19 0.16
CA LYS A 109 -9.27 15.39 1.05
C LYS A 109 -9.20 13.92 0.68
N ILE A 110 -8.81 13.08 1.61
CA ILE A 110 -8.81 11.62 1.42
C ILE A 110 -10.26 11.12 1.44
N LYS A 111 -10.66 10.41 0.40
CA LYS A 111 -11.99 9.81 0.28
C LYS A 111 -12.01 8.33 0.66
N ALA A 112 -10.86 7.67 0.49
CA ALA A 112 -10.69 6.25 0.76
C ALA A 112 -10.73 5.93 2.25
N LYS A 113 -11.24 4.75 2.61
CA LYS A 113 -10.96 4.14 3.90
C LYS A 113 -9.55 3.57 3.90
N ILE A 114 -8.80 3.79 4.96
CA ILE A 114 -7.37 3.42 5.05
C ILE A 114 -7.18 2.27 6.03
N LEU A 115 -6.42 1.26 5.63
CA LEU A 115 -5.88 0.25 6.54
C LEU A 115 -4.35 0.25 6.49
N ILE A 116 -3.73 0.42 7.64
CA ILE A 116 -2.29 0.26 7.84
C ILE A 116 -2.05 -1.05 8.59
N ALA A 117 -1.48 -2.05 7.93
CA ALA A 117 -1.04 -3.30 8.55
C ALA A 117 0.47 -3.22 8.79
N HIS A 118 0.86 -3.00 10.05
CA HIS A 118 2.19 -2.56 10.43
C HIS A 118 2.88 -3.54 11.40
N GLY A 119 4.14 -3.86 11.14
CA GLY A 119 4.99 -4.55 12.09
C GLY A 119 5.55 -3.57 13.12
N TRP A 120 5.22 -3.76 14.42
CA TRP A 120 5.58 -2.77 15.45
C TRP A 120 7.09 -2.57 15.65
N ASN A 121 7.89 -3.58 15.30
CA ASN A 121 9.35 -3.55 15.37
C ASN A 121 9.99 -3.23 14.00
N ASP A 122 9.23 -2.66 13.07
CA ASP A 122 9.73 -2.30 11.74
C ASP A 122 10.70 -1.10 11.83
N PRO A 123 12.00 -1.26 11.54
CA PRO A 123 12.96 -0.17 11.61
C PRO A 123 12.85 0.80 10.42
N MET A 124 12.14 0.42 9.35
CA MET A 124 11.95 1.26 8.15
C MET A 124 10.72 2.16 8.27
N ALA A 125 9.83 1.88 9.23
CA ALA A 125 8.67 2.70 9.58
C ALA A 125 8.49 2.65 11.10
N THR A 126 9.12 3.59 11.79
CA THR A 126 9.23 3.62 13.26
C THR A 126 7.89 3.98 13.92
N PRO A 127 7.74 3.79 15.25
CA PRO A 127 6.56 4.28 15.97
C PRO A 127 6.31 5.78 15.80
N ASN A 128 7.34 6.59 15.61
CA ASN A 128 7.18 8.02 15.33
C ASN A 128 6.56 8.27 13.95
N ASP A 129 6.90 7.47 12.94
CA ASP A 129 6.30 7.55 11.62
C ASP A 129 4.81 7.14 11.68
N VAL A 130 4.50 6.12 12.48
CA VAL A 130 3.11 5.69 12.75
C VAL A 130 2.31 6.81 13.42
N LEU A 131 2.87 7.47 14.43
CA LEU A 131 2.22 8.60 15.11
C LEU A 131 2.00 9.77 14.15
N SER A 132 2.98 10.09 13.30
CA SER A 132 2.88 11.17 12.31
C SER A 132 1.77 10.89 11.30
N LEU A 133 1.69 9.68 10.76
CA LEU A 133 0.63 9.26 9.85
C LEU A 133 -0.74 9.28 10.55
N SER A 134 -0.83 8.74 11.76
CA SER A 134 -2.09 8.71 12.54
C SER A 134 -2.63 10.12 12.77
N LYS A 135 -1.76 11.08 13.08
CA LYS A 135 -2.12 12.48 13.21
C LYS A 135 -2.61 13.06 11.89
N GLU A 136 -1.88 12.84 10.80
CA GLU A 136 -2.26 13.28 9.45
C GLU A 136 -3.68 12.81 9.08
N LEU A 137 -3.94 11.49 9.21
CA LEU A 137 -5.21 10.89 8.84
C LEU A 137 -6.37 11.37 9.73
N THR A 138 -6.09 11.58 11.02
CA THR A 138 -7.08 12.11 11.98
C THR A 138 -7.43 13.56 11.65
N GLU A 139 -6.44 14.41 11.36
CA GLU A 139 -6.65 15.80 10.97
C GLU A 139 -7.37 15.93 9.62
N ASP A 140 -7.11 15.01 8.68
CA ASP A 140 -7.88 14.92 7.44
C ASP A 140 -9.34 14.52 7.69
N GLY A 141 -9.60 13.74 8.75
CA GLY A 141 -10.93 13.23 9.12
C GLY A 141 -11.41 12.10 8.21
N CYS A 142 -10.49 11.36 7.58
CA CYS A 142 -10.83 10.14 6.85
C CYS A 142 -11.08 8.97 7.80
N ASP A 143 -11.73 7.92 7.31
CA ASP A 143 -11.87 6.64 8.04
C ASP A 143 -10.57 5.84 7.91
N TRP A 144 -9.92 5.57 9.04
CA TRP A 144 -8.66 4.84 9.02
C TRP A 144 -8.53 3.85 10.18
N GLN A 145 -7.76 2.79 9.95
CA GLN A 145 -7.45 1.74 10.90
C GLN A 145 -5.96 1.43 10.89
N LEU A 146 -5.40 1.16 12.08
CA LEU A 146 -4.04 0.66 12.25
C LEU A 146 -4.08 -0.70 12.93
N HIS A 147 -3.56 -1.72 12.26
CA HIS A 147 -3.31 -3.03 12.85
C HIS A 147 -1.81 -3.20 13.09
N ALA A 148 -1.40 -2.95 14.32
CA ALA A 148 0.00 -3.08 14.74
C ALA A 148 0.26 -4.51 15.28
N TYR A 149 1.21 -5.21 14.67
CA TYR A 149 1.61 -6.56 15.06
C TYR A 149 2.88 -6.51 15.90
N GLY A 150 2.76 -6.81 17.19
CA GLY A 150 3.91 -6.89 18.11
C GLY A 150 4.96 -7.91 17.65
N GLN A 151 6.24 -7.66 17.94
CA GLN A 151 7.37 -8.53 17.60
C GLN A 151 7.48 -8.86 16.10
N THR A 152 6.96 -8.00 15.25
CA THR A 152 6.92 -8.16 13.81
C THR A 152 7.68 -7.02 13.16
N THR A 153 8.54 -7.34 12.20
CA THR A 153 9.42 -6.39 11.51
C THR A 153 8.96 -6.14 10.06
N HIS A 154 9.82 -5.51 9.25
CA HIS A 154 9.52 -5.24 7.85
C HIS A 154 9.34 -6.53 7.04
N ALA A 155 8.65 -6.44 5.91
CA ALA A 155 8.41 -7.55 4.96
C ALA A 155 7.68 -8.77 5.55
N PHE A 156 6.91 -8.62 6.64
CA PHE A 156 6.21 -9.75 7.26
C PHE A 156 5.17 -10.42 6.34
N MET A 157 4.76 -9.74 5.26
CA MET A 157 3.85 -10.27 4.23
C MET A 157 4.58 -10.99 3.08
N VAL A 158 5.92 -11.07 3.10
CA VAL A 158 6.73 -11.63 2.00
C VAL A 158 7.21 -13.03 2.40
N PRO A 159 6.62 -14.11 1.82
CA PRO A 159 7.06 -15.47 2.12
C PRO A 159 8.56 -15.65 1.86
N GLY A 160 9.26 -16.22 2.83
CA GLY A 160 10.70 -16.46 2.76
C GLY A 160 11.58 -15.24 3.04
N ALA A 161 11.01 -14.07 3.35
CA ALA A 161 11.83 -12.95 3.78
C ALA A 161 12.53 -13.26 5.10
N ASP A 162 13.85 -13.19 5.10
CA ASP A 162 14.71 -13.24 6.27
C ASP A 162 16.07 -12.62 5.89
N SER A 163 16.39 -11.47 6.46
CA SER A 163 17.67 -10.78 6.22
C SER A 163 18.78 -11.22 7.18
N GLY A 164 18.47 -12.10 8.14
CA GLY A 164 19.42 -12.56 9.15
C GLY A 164 19.70 -11.56 10.26
N ASP A 165 19.55 -10.27 10.02
CA ASP A 165 19.71 -9.18 11.00
C ASP A 165 18.37 -8.80 11.69
N GLY A 166 17.28 -9.43 11.31
CA GLY A 166 15.95 -9.21 11.86
C GLY A 166 15.18 -8.01 11.28
N VAL A 167 15.76 -7.28 10.32
CA VAL A 167 15.10 -6.14 9.67
C VAL A 167 13.96 -6.62 8.77
N LEU A 168 14.22 -7.62 7.94
CA LEU A 168 13.21 -8.25 7.07
C LEU A 168 12.91 -9.65 7.59
N LYS A 169 11.65 -9.91 7.98
CA LYS A 169 11.27 -11.23 8.45
C LYS A 169 9.80 -11.54 8.19
N HIS A 170 9.57 -12.65 7.47
CA HIS A 170 8.23 -13.17 7.22
C HIS A 170 7.56 -13.65 8.51
N SER A 171 6.26 -13.36 8.63
CA SER A 171 5.40 -13.88 9.69
C SER A 171 4.11 -14.44 9.11
N MET A 172 4.07 -15.76 8.89
CA MET A 172 2.90 -16.44 8.31
C MET A 172 1.60 -16.10 9.04
N ILE A 173 1.63 -16.00 10.38
CA ILE A 173 0.42 -15.72 11.16
C ILE A 173 -0.06 -14.28 10.95
N ASN A 174 0.86 -13.31 10.91
CA ASN A 174 0.51 -11.90 10.73
C ASN A 174 0.23 -11.58 9.25
N GLU A 175 0.85 -12.29 8.31
CA GLU A 175 0.43 -12.26 6.90
C GLU A 175 -1.05 -12.61 6.75
N LYS A 176 -1.48 -13.75 7.32
CA LYS A 176 -2.88 -14.19 7.25
C LYS A 176 -3.84 -13.20 7.90
N ARG A 177 -3.47 -12.66 9.07
CA ARG A 177 -4.29 -11.66 9.78
C ARG A 177 -4.44 -10.37 8.98
N ALA A 178 -3.33 -9.84 8.48
CA ALA A 178 -3.31 -8.61 7.70
C ALA A 178 -4.09 -8.76 6.40
N TRP A 179 -3.93 -9.89 5.72
CA TRP A 179 -4.64 -10.18 4.48
C TRP A 179 -6.15 -10.29 4.69
N HIS A 180 -6.57 -10.99 5.74
CA HIS A 180 -7.98 -11.09 6.11
C HIS A 180 -8.58 -9.70 6.39
N SER A 181 -7.91 -8.87 7.18
CA SER A 181 -8.36 -7.50 7.48
C SER A 181 -8.49 -6.64 6.22
N ALA A 182 -7.57 -6.78 5.26
CA ALA A 182 -7.65 -6.07 3.99
C ALA A 182 -8.86 -6.51 3.16
N LEU A 183 -9.11 -7.80 3.07
CA LEU A 183 -10.29 -8.33 2.36
C LEU A 183 -11.60 -7.84 2.99
N GLU A 184 -11.69 -7.82 4.32
CA GLU A 184 -12.88 -7.30 5.02
C GLU A 184 -13.07 -5.80 4.80
N LEU A 185 -11.99 -4.99 4.82
CA LEU A 185 -12.08 -3.57 4.49
C LEU A 185 -12.58 -3.35 3.06
N ILE A 186 -12.01 -4.05 2.07
CA ILE A 186 -12.40 -3.92 0.66
C ILE A 186 -13.88 -4.31 0.50
N LYS A 187 -14.28 -5.45 1.04
CA LYS A 187 -15.65 -5.96 0.96
C LYS A 187 -16.65 -4.99 1.57
N SER A 188 -16.38 -4.45 2.76
CA SER A 188 -17.26 -3.49 3.41
C SER A 188 -17.32 -2.17 2.64
N SER A 189 -16.17 -1.69 2.12
CA SER A 189 -16.10 -0.43 1.38
C SER A 189 -16.81 -0.47 0.03
N PHE A 190 -16.88 -1.63 -0.63
CA PHE A 190 -17.59 -1.81 -1.91
C PHE A 190 -19.09 -2.03 -1.74
N ASN A 191 -19.55 -2.44 -0.54
CA ASN A 191 -20.98 -2.69 -0.27
C ASN A 191 -21.69 -1.49 0.38
N GLU A 192 -20.99 -0.42 0.71
CA GLU A 192 -21.63 0.81 1.19
C GLU A 192 -22.28 1.56 0.02
N LYS A 193 -23.61 1.74 0.13
CA LYS A 193 -24.44 2.53 -0.77
C LYS A 193 -24.66 3.93 -0.20
#